data_855a878afc4afd7e2b94af1370c073df
#
_entry.id   855a878afc4afd7e2b94af1370c073df
#
_cell.length_a   1.000
_cell.length_b   1.000
_cell.length_c   1.000
_cell.angle_alpha   90.00
_cell.angle_beta   90.00
_cell.angle_gamma   90.00
#
_symmetry.space_group_name_H-M   'P 1'
#
loop_
_entity.id
_entity.type
_entity.pdbx_description
1 polymer ?
#
loop_
_entity_poly.entity_id
_entity_poly.type
_entity_poly.pdbx_seq_one_letter_code
_entity_poly.pdbx_strand_id
1 'polypeptide(L)'
;MLALALLLLAPPEVHLLTPQPHQYGLVELELSIGLYSANPFDPNQATVDAVITLPSGRLLRVPGFWYQEFRRSIANPGSVGVDRVEQLAPVGQPAWRIRFASPEAGAHRVAVEWKIAGQSGRSQPLEVRVQAGPSPGFIRRSPRNAMYLEHDSGRPFFPIGENLCMYEKREGTYYFDRLLEKLASNGANYVRLWQEYYVPQDPAVVAAPGASSFAGFPLETQATGLGRYDLASAWRLDHVAAECERRDIYYQITFEMTVWWQSGLKHRWPRNPYNAANGGPCRTPQEYFTNESARELVRHRLRYSVGRWGWSMNLTAWELWNEVDNNEGFDPVANADWHREMAAYLKSVDPWSHLITTSWRDARMFALPDIDIVQAHSYWDAEYDAAEYSIEDTGHLMRPYGKPFFFGEQGIEDPAAAVVSDPDGRHFHDALWASALSGAAGTGLYWWWHNYVEPLDLYRHFKPLAAFLRDEDLPARTWSPAGLSRPNLPVSLTLYGLVARDRALLWIHDPMAFRIVGGKPERGPAQSSASLNVTGLADGEYVVEWWNTLRGEIQRRDAGRVLHFNHFGYGLELKPPPFWADIAARVVRQAAP
;
A
#
# COMPACT_ATOMS: atom_id res chain seq x y z
N MET A 1 -24.88 -16.91 -57.18
CA MET A 1 -25.45 -16.15 -56.07
C MET A 1 -25.12 -16.88 -54.78
N LEU A 2 -24.01 -16.53 -54.12
CA LEU A 2 -23.74 -17.01 -52.75
C LEU A 2 -24.56 -16.14 -51.80
N ALA A 3 -25.57 -16.72 -51.17
CA ALA A 3 -26.26 -16.08 -50.07
C ALA A 3 -25.29 -16.05 -48.87
N LEU A 4 -24.79 -14.86 -48.54
CA LEU A 4 -24.10 -14.62 -47.29
C LEU A 4 -25.17 -14.75 -46.17
N ALA A 5 -25.20 -15.88 -45.49
CA ALA A 5 -25.99 -16.04 -44.31
C ALA A 5 -25.40 -15.07 -43.25
N LEU A 6 -26.03 -13.91 -43.05
CA LEU A 6 -25.83 -13.14 -41.84
C LEU A 6 -26.25 -14.06 -40.65
N LEU A 7 -25.30 -14.67 -39.99
CA LEU A 7 -25.51 -15.20 -38.66
C LEU A 7 -25.90 -13.99 -37.81
N LEU A 8 -27.18 -13.85 -37.53
CA LEU A 8 -27.68 -12.97 -36.49
C LEU A 8 -27.07 -13.47 -35.17
N LEU A 9 -25.93 -12.85 -34.77
CA LEU A 9 -25.36 -13.05 -33.44
C LEU A 9 -26.43 -12.65 -32.43
N ALA A 10 -26.67 -13.51 -31.43
CA ALA A 10 -27.54 -13.16 -30.34
C ALA A 10 -27.08 -11.81 -29.72
N PRO A 11 -28.00 -10.94 -29.34
CA PRO A 11 -27.62 -9.67 -28.74
C PRO A 11 -26.78 -9.94 -27.48
N PRO A 12 -25.76 -9.08 -27.20
CA PRO A 12 -24.95 -9.23 -26.00
C PRO A 12 -25.82 -9.21 -24.75
N GLU A 13 -25.64 -10.19 -23.85
CA GLU A 13 -26.34 -10.30 -22.60
C GLU A 13 -25.43 -9.91 -21.45
N VAL A 14 -25.96 -9.08 -20.52
CA VAL A 14 -25.26 -8.65 -19.31
C VAL A 14 -25.92 -9.32 -18.10
N HIS A 15 -25.13 -10.11 -17.39
CA HIS A 15 -25.59 -10.86 -16.21
C HIS A 15 -25.01 -10.28 -14.94
N LEU A 16 -25.85 -9.99 -13.94
CA LEU A 16 -25.41 -9.60 -12.62
C LEU A 16 -24.98 -10.85 -11.84
N LEU A 17 -23.73 -10.85 -11.37
CA LEU A 17 -23.16 -11.96 -10.62
C LEU A 17 -23.21 -11.75 -9.10
N THR A 18 -23.24 -10.50 -8.64
CA THR A 18 -23.37 -10.15 -7.23
C THR A 18 -24.85 -10.17 -6.83
N PRO A 19 -25.31 -11.14 -6.00
CA PRO A 19 -26.74 -11.31 -5.73
C PRO A 19 -27.38 -10.12 -4.98
N GLN A 20 -26.62 -9.52 -4.06
CA GLN A 20 -27.09 -8.43 -3.19
C GLN A 20 -26.02 -7.33 -3.11
N PRO A 21 -25.93 -6.46 -4.12
CA PRO A 21 -24.95 -5.38 -4.11
C PRO A 21 -25.23 -4.39 -2.97
N HIS A 22 -24.15 -3.98 -2.28
CA HIS A 22 -24.19 -2.95 -1.25
C HIS A 22 -23.36 -1.74 -1.66
N GLN A 23 -23.71 -0.60 -1.09
CA GLN A 23 -22.95 0.65 -1.22
C GLN A 23 -21.47 0.41 -0.86
N TYR A 24 -20.57 0.85 -1.74
CA TYR A 24 -19.11 0.61 -1.68
C TYR A 24 -18.68 -0.88 -1.75
N GLY A 25 -19.58 -1.82 -1.91
CA GLY A 25 -19.24 -3.23 -2.12
C GLY A 25 -19.06 -3.57 -3.59
N LEU A 26 -18.50 -4.74 -3.86
CA LEU A 26 -18.34 -5.27 -5.21
C LEU A 26 -19.69 -5.48 -5.90
N VAL A 27 -19.85 -4.87 -7.05
CA VAL A 27 -20.86 -5.22 -8.05
C VAL A 27 -20.14 -5.82 -9.25
N GLU A 28 -20.34 -7.09 -9.51
CA GLU A 28 -19.70 -7.80 -10.63
C GLU A 28 -20.74 -8.21 -11.66
N LEU A 29 -20.39 -7.95 -12.92
CA LEU A 29 -21.20 -8.30 -14.09
C LEU A 29 -20.37 -9.15 -15.05
N GLU A 30 -21.04 -10.05 -15.78
CA GLU A 30 -20.49 -10.78 -16.90
C GLU A 30 -21.17 -10.34 -18.20
N LEU A 31 -20.40 -10.13 -19.25
CA LEU A 31 -20.90 -9.89 -20.59
C LEU A 31 -20.72 -11.15 -21.44
N SER A 32 -21.83 -11.74 -21.85
CA SER A 32 -21.88 -12.79 -22.87
C SER A 32 -21.99 -12.14 -24.24
N ILE A 33 -20.97 -12.31 -25.07
CA ILE A 33 -20.94 -11.79 -26.43
C ILE A 33 -20.26 -12.80 -27.36
N GLY A 34 -20.91 -13.13 -28.48
CA GLY A 34 -20.41 -14.09 -29.44
C GLY A 34 -19.27 -13.57 -30.34
N LEU A 35 -18.57 -12.50 -29.95
CA LEU A 35 -17.47 -11.91 -30.71
C LEU A 35 -16.13 -12.23 -30.03
N TYR A 36 -15.13 -12.52 -30.82
CA TYR A 36 -13.79 -12.87 -30.36
C TYR A 36 -12.76 -11.92 -30.94
N SER A 37 -11.81 -11.52 -30.13
CA SER A 37 -10.61 -10.78 -30.53
C SER A 37 -9.40 -11.71 -30.50
N ALA A 38 -8.44 -11.46 -31.36
CA ALA A 38 -7.13 -12.14 -31.30
C ALA A 38 -6.35 -11.80 -30.04
N ASN A 39 -6.56 -10.60 -29.50
CA ASN A 39 -6.02 -10.17 -28.21
C ASN A 39 -7.07 -9.36 -27.42
N PRO A 40 -7.76 -9.97 -26.44
CA PRO A 40 -8.75 -9.27 -25.63
C PRO A 40 -8.16 -8.25 -24.64
N PHE A 41 -6.84 -8.23 -24.48
CA PHE A 41 -6.14 -7.27 -23.62
C PHE A 41 -5.72 -5.98 -24.35
N ASP A 42 -5.81 -5.97 -25.68
CA ASP A 42 -5.46 -4.82 -26.50
C ASP A 42 -6.71 -3.97 -26.79
N PRO A 43 -6.82 -2.75 -26.21
CA PRO A 43 -7.97 -1.88 -26.44
C PRO A 43 -8.16 -1.45 -27.90
N ASN A 44 -7.13 -1.57 -28.76
CA ASN A 44 -7.25 -1.31 -30.19
C ASN A 44 -8.03 -2.42 -30.91
N GLN A 45 -8.05 -3.65 -30.37
CA GLN A 45 -8.74 -4.81 -30.91
C GLN A 45 -10.06 -5.11 -30.18
N ALA A 46 -10.10 -4.87 -28.85
CA ALA A 46 -11.27 -5.15 -28.03
C ALA A 46 -11.40 -4.16 -26.87
N THR A 47 -12.52 -3.48 -26.80
CA THR A 47 -12.92 -2.69 -25.63
C THR A 47 -14.31 -3.11 -25.15
N VAL A 48 -14.46 -3.19 -23.86
CA VAL A 48 -15.75 -3.36 -23.17
C VAL A 48 -15.76 -2.37 -22.03
N ASP A 49 -16.76 -1.48 -21.98
CA ASP A 49 -16.91 -0.45 -20.94
C ASP A 49 -18.32 -0.42 -20.42
N ALA A 50 -18.50 -0.37 -19.11
CA ALA A 50 -19.79 -0.05 -18.52
C ALA A 50 -19.98 1.46 -18.40
N VAL A 51 -21.13 1.94 -18.80
CA VAL A 51 -21.65 3.27 -18.52
C VAL A 51 -22.75 3.12 -17.49
N ILE A 52 -22.47 3.56 -16.28
CA ILE A 52 -23.33 3.37 -15.11
C ILE A 52 -23.92 4.73 -14.73
N THR A 53 -25.25 4.86 -14.81
CA THR A 53 -25.96 6.02 -14.29
C THR A 53 -26.36 5.75 -12.84
N LEU A 54 -25.82 6.54 -11.93
CA LEU A 54 -26.10 6.47 -10.49
C LEU A 54 -27.49 7.07 -10.18
N PRO A 55 -28.06 6.82 -9.00
CA PRO A 55 -29.32 7.43 -8.55
C PRO A 55 -29.33 8.96 -8.62
N SER A 56 -28.21 9.62 -8.38
CA SER A 56 -28.04 11.08 -8.52
C SER A 56 -28.06 11.58 -9.97
N GLY A 57 -27.98 10.69 -10.96
CA GLY A 57 -27.78 11.02 -12.37
C GLY A 57 -26.31 11.13 -12.79
N ARG A 58 -25.35 11.07 -11.86
CA ARG A 58 -23.91 11.05 -12.18
C ARG A 58 -23.56 9.80 -12.98
N LEU A 59 -22.64 9.94 -13.91
CA LEU A 59 -22.14 8.84 -14.74
C LEU A 59 -20.80 8.34 -14.21
N LEU A 60 -20.65 7.01 -14.12
CA LEU A 60 -19.36 6.33 -13.99
C LEU A 60 -19.09 5.57 -15.29
N ARG A 61 -17.88 5.70 -15.81
CA ARG A 61 -17.39 4.86 -16.92
C ARG A 61 -16.33 3.91 -16.38
N VAL A 62 -16.61 2.62 -16.45
CA VAL A 62 -15.79 1.57 -15.84
C VAL A 62 -15.25 0.67 -16.93
N PRO A 63 -13.93 0.50 -17.07
CA PRO A 63 -13.35 -0.45 -17.99
C PRO A 63 -13.72 -1.89 -17.65
N GLY A 64 -14.18 -2.67 -18.62
CA GLY A 64 -14.27 -4.12 -18.50
C GLY A 64 -12.92 -4.77 -18.76
N PHE A 65 -12.78 -6.00 -18.32
CA PHE A 65 -11.56 -6.77 -18.42
C PHE A 65 -11.83 -8.23 -18.77
N TRP A 66 -10.85 -8.87 -19.44
CA TRP A 66 -10.90 -10.29 -19.76
C TRP A 66 -10.52 -11.10 -18.54
N TYR A 67 -11.34 -12.10 -18.18
CA TYR A 67 -11.29 -12.83 -16.93
C TYR A 67 -11.37 -14.34 -17.16
N GLN A 68 -10.65 -15.12 -16.34
CA GLN A 68 -10.78 -16.57 -16.19
C GLN A 68 -10.93 -16.89 -14.71
N GLU A 69 -11.95 -17.69 -14.37
CA GLU A 69 -12.13 -18.24 -13.04
C GLU A 69 -11.20 -19.43 -12.81
N PHE A 70 -10.68 -19.56 -11.59
CA PHE A 70 -9.86 -20.70 -11.20
C PHE A 70 -10.34 -21.30 -9.89
N ARG A 71 -10.21 -22.62 -9.79
CA ARG A 71 -10.37 -23.35 -8.54
C ARG A 71 -8.99 -23.63 -7.92
N ARG A 72 -8.80 -23.15 -6.71
CA ARG A 72 -7.60 -23.35 -5.93
C ARG A 72 -7.67 -24.67 -5.16
N SER A 73 -6.56 -25.41 -5.13
CA SER A 73 -6.40 -26.63 -4.33
C SER A 73 -4.96 -26.77 -3.86
N ILE A 74 -4.73 -27.71 -2.95
CA ILE A 74 -3.41 -28.08 -2.44
C ILE A 74 -3.02 -29.40 -3.11
N ALA A 75 -1.86 -29.42 -3.78
CA ALA A 75 -1.35 -30.63 -4.46
C ALA A 75 -0.95 -31.75 -3.48
N ASN A 76 -0.56 -31.38 -2.27
CA ASN A 76 -0.13 -32.26 -1.19
C ASN A 76 -1.00 -32.09 0.06
N PRO A 77 -2.23 -32.65 0.07
CA PRO A 77 -3.16 -32.53 1.21
C PRO A 77 -2.52 -33.01 2.52
N GLY A 78 -2.75 -32.27 3.59
CA GLY A 78 -2.16 -32.54 4.91
C GLY A 78 -0.88 -31.76 5.20
N SER A 79 -0.25 -31.14 4.20
CA SER A 79 0.88 -30.22 4.43
C SER A 79 0.42 -28.90 5.03
N VAL A 80 1.30 -28.28 5.82
CA VAL A 80 1.04 -27.00 6.49
C VAL A 80 2.14 -25.99 6.18
N GLY A 81 1.83 -24.71 6.27
CA GLY A 81 2.79 -23.62 6.06
C GLY A 81 3.46 -23.70 4.70
N VAL A 82 4.77 -23.50 4.68
CA VAL A 82 5.62 -23.46 3.47
C VAL A 82 5.67 -24.78 2.67
N ASP A 83 5.23 -25.89 3.25
CA ASP A 83 5.18 -27.18 2.55
C ASP A 83 3.94 -27.34 1.66
N ARG A 84 2.98 -26.43 1.76
CA ARG A 84 1.82 -26.41 0.86
C ARG A 84 2.26 -26.10 -0.57
N VAL A 85 1.63 -26.78 -1.52
CA VAL A 85 1.84 -26.51 -2.96
C VAL A 85 0.49 -26.13 -3.57
N GLU A 86 0.35 -24.86 -3.93
CA GLU A 86 -0.85 -24.38 -4.60
C GLU A 86 -0.98 -24.92 -6.01
N GLN A 87 -2.19 -25.33 -6.34
CA GLN A 87 -2.61 -25.61 -7.73
C GLN A 87 -3.82 -24.80 -8.10
N LEU A 88 -3.82 -24.24 -9.31
CA LEU A 88 -4.94 -23.55 -9.91
C LEU A 88 -5.43 -24.31 -11.15
N ALA A 89 -6.70 -24.66 -11.15
CA ALA A 89 -7.37 -25.29 -12.30
C ALA A 89 -8.41 -24.31 -12.87
N PRO A 90 -8.37 -23.99 -14.18
CA PRO A 90 -9.35 -23.09 -14.79
C PRO A 90 -10.76 -23.69 -14.68
N VAL A 91 -11.77 -22.84 -14.47
CA VAL A 91 -13.18 -23.19 -14.36
C VAL A 91 -13.97 -22.44 -15.43
N GLY A 92 -14.70 -23.16 -16.26
CA GLY A 92 -15.46 -22.57 -17.37
C GLY A 92 -14.57 -22.00 -18.48
N GLN A 93 -15.15 -21.13 -19.30
CA GLN A 93 -14.46 -20.42 -20.36
C GLN A 93 -14.17 -18.99 -19.90
N PRO A 94 -13.09 -18.35 -20.41
CA PRO A 94 -12.86 -16.95 -20.15
C PRO A 94 -14.01 -16.06 -20.67
N ALA A 95 -14.31 -14.98 -19.94
CA ALA A 95 -15.38 -14.06 -20.27
C ALA A 95 -14.99 -12.60 -19.96
N TRP A 96 -15.74 -11.66 -20.53
CA TRP A 96 -15.63 -10.25 -20.14
C TRP A 96 -16.33 -10.02 -18.82
N ARG A 97 -15.64 -9.38 -17.88
CA ARG A 97 -16.16 -8.96 -16.59
C ARG A 97 -16.11 -7.45 -16.43
N ILE A 98 -17.03 -6.95 -15.62
CA ILE A 98 -17.07 -5.55 -15.20
C ILE A 98 -17.23 -5.58 -13.69
N ARG A 99 -16.40 -4.84 -12.98
CA ARG A 99 -16.46 -4.68 -11.53
C ARG A 99 -16.60 -3.22 -11.17
N PHE A 100 -17.56 -2.90 -10.33
CA PHE A 100 -17.67 -1.54 -9.81
C PHE A 100 -18.14 -1.53 -8.36
N ALA A 101 -17.83 -0.44 -7.67
CA ALA A 101 -18.41 -0.08 -6.38
C ALA A 101 -19.10 1.28 -6.53
N SER A 102 -20.29 1.42 -5.93
CA SER A 102 -21.01 2.69 -5.97
C SER A 102 -21.03 3.36 -4.60
N PRO A 103 -20.74 4.67 -4.53
CA PRO A 103 -20.93 5.46 -3.31
C PRO A 103 -22.40 5.77 -3.01
N GLU A 104 -23.34 5.36 -3.87
CA GLU A 104 -24.76 5.68 -3.74
C GLU A 104 -25.59 4.38 -3.63
N ALA A 105 -26.53 4.35 -2.69
CA ALA A 105 -27.55 3.33 -2.64
C ALA A 105 -28.72 3.70 -3.55
N GLY A 106 -29.41 2.70 -4.11
CA GLY A 106 -30.57 2.91 -4.98
C GLY A 106 -30.48 2.17 -6.31
N ALA A 107 -31.32 2.57 -7.26
CA ALA A 107 -31.38 1.96 -8.60
C ALA A 107 -30.33 2.60 -9.52
N HIS A 108 -29.48 1.75 -10.07
CA HIS A 108 -28.45 2.09 -11.07
C HIS A 108 -28.86 1.56 -12.42
N ARG A 109 -28.60 2.31 -13.49
CA ARG A 109 -28.76 1.82 -14.88
C ARG A 109 -27.38 1.56 -15.46
N VAL A 110 -27.11 0.30 -15.79
CA VAL A 110 -25.85 -0.16 -16.36
C VAL A 110 -26.04 -0.52 -17.81
N ALA A 111 -25.35 0.14 -18.72
CA ALA A 111 -25.26 -0.24 -20.12
C ALA A 111 -23.81 -0.52 -20.48
N VAL A 112 -23.56 -1.59 -21.22
CA VAL A 112 -22.22 -1.98 -21.64
C VAL A 112 -22.01 -1.58 -23.11
N GLU A 113 -21.01 -0.75 -23.35
CA GLU A 113 -20.52 -0.40 -24.68
C GLU A 113 -19.34 -1.29 -25.04
N TRP A 114 -19.31 -1.75 -26.25
CA TRP A 114 -18.22 -2.64 -26.71
C TRP A 114 -17.78 -2.32 -28.14
N LYS A 115 -16.50 -2.59 -28.41
CA LYS A 115 -15.91 -2.62 -29.75
C LYS A 115 -14.97 -3.83 -29.80
N ILE A 116 -15.30 -4.84 -30.60
CA ILE A 116 -14.56 -6.10 -30.69
C ILE A 116 -14.47 -6.50 -32.16
N ALA A 117 -13.27 -6.80 -32.65
CA ALA A 117 -13.01 -7.24 -34.02
C ALA A 117 -13.64 -6.32 -35.09
N GLY A 118 -13.59 -5.01 -34.88
CA GLY A 118 -14.13 -4.00 -35.80
C GLY A 118 -15.66 -3.81 -35.73
N GLN A 119 -16.37 -4.61 -34.97
CA GLN A 119 -17.78 -4.41 -34.66
C GLN A 119 -17.95 -3.62 -33.36
N SER A 120 -19.02 -2.83 -33.25
CA SER A 120 -19.33 -2.06 -32.04
C SER A 120 -20.82 -2.08 -31.75
N GLY A 121 -21.16 -1.91 -30.48
CA GLY A 121 -22.56 -1.86 -30.04
C GLY A 121 -22.70 -1.49 -28.59
N ARG A 122 -23.94 -1.54 -28.12
CA ARG A 122 -24.33 -1.24 -26.75
C ARG A 122 -25.40 -2.22 -26.31
N SER A 123 -25.29 -2.72 -25.09
CA SER A 123 -26.31 -3.59 -24.50
C SER A 123 -27.59 -2.83 -24.17
N GLN A 124 -28.70 -3.57 -24.00
CA GLN A 124 -29.85 -3.05 -23.27
C GLN A 124 -29.42 -2.68 -21.85
N PRO A 125 -29.96 -1.59 -21.29
CA PRO A 125 -29.66 -1.21 -19.90
C PRO A 125 -30.18 -2.25 -18.93
N LEU A 126 -29.31 -2.66 -17.98
CA LEU A 126 -29.66 -3.48 -16.82
C LEU A 126 -29.90 -2.58 -15.61
N GLU A 127 -31.01 -2.76 -14.88
CA GLU A 127 -31.20 -2.13 -13.58
C GLU A 127 -30.50 -2.97 -12.50
N VAL A 128 -29.61 -2.32 -11.73
CA VAL A 128 -28.91 -2.89 -10.58
C VAL A 128 -29.29 -2.10 -9.34
N ARG A 129 -29.91 -2.76 -8.36
CA ARG A 129 -30.30 -2.11 -7.10
C ARG A 129 -29.22 -2.34 -6.04
N VAL A 130 -28.52 -1.27 -5.68
CA VAL A 130 -27.48 -1.24 -4.64
C VAL A 130 -28.15 -0.88 -3.30
N GLN A 131 -27.96 -1.71 -2.29
CA GLN A 131 -28.48 -1.50 -0.94
C GLN A 131 -27.58 -0.53 -0.16
N ALA A 132 -28.12 0.19 0.82
CA ALA A 132 -27.32 0.96 1.75
C ALA A 132 -26.42 0.03 2.59
N GLY A 133 -25.20 0.46 2.87
CA GLY A 133 -24.21 -0.28 3.64
C GLY A 133 -23.46 0.62 4.63
N PRO A 134 -22.84 0.04 5.66
CA PRO A 134 -22.14 0.80 6.72
C PRO A 134 -20.72 1.23 6.32
N SER A 135 -20.32 1.08 5.07
CA SER A 135 -18.96 1.31 4.62
C SER A 135 -18.49 2.76 4.79
N PRO A 136 -17.25 3.02 5.21
CA PRO A 136 -16.70 4.36 5.32
C PRO A 136 -16.33 5.00 3.97
N GLY A 137 -16.32 4.23 2.88
CA GLY A 137 -15.93 4.68 1.55
C GLY A 137 -14.45 4.62 1.26
N PHE A 138 -14.06 5.10 0.07
CA PHE A 138 -12.67 5.09 -0.40
C PHE A 138 -11.77 5.98 0.44
N ILE A 139 -10.47 5.66 0.47
CA ILE A 139 -9.46 6.49 1.10
C ILE A 139 -9.14 7.69 0.22
N ARG A 140 -9.04 8.86 0.88
CA ARG A 140 -8.72 10.14 0.28
C ARG A 140 -7.64 10.85 1.05
N ARG A 141 -6.96 11.75 0.39
CA ARG A 141 -6.22 12.80 1.07
C ARG A 141 -7.22 13.68 1.82
N SER A 142 -6.99 13.90 3.12
CA SER A 142 -7.96 14.61 3.95
C SER A 142 -8.09 16.10 3.53
N PRO A 143 -9.31 16.60 3.29
CA PRO A 143 -9.54 18.03 3.09
C PRO A 143 -9.36 18.84 4.38
N ARG A 144 -9.41 18.22 5.57
CA ARG A 144 -9.22 18.87 6.87
C ARG A 144 -7.73 19.12 7.16
N ASN A 145 -6.87 18.19 6.76
CA ASN A 145 -5.42 18.30 6.84
C ASN A 145 -4.79 17.45 5.74
N ALA A 146 -4.30 18.11 4.71
CA ALA A 146 -3.76 17.47 3.52
C ALA A 146 -2.53 16.56 3.73
N MET A 147 -1.95 16.56 4.94
CA MET A 147 -0.84 15.69 5.35
C MET A 147 -1.30 14.29 5.76
N TYR A 148 -2.60 14.06 5.92
CA TYR A 148 -3.17 12.80 6.40
C TYR A 148 -4.25 12.26 5.46
N LEU A 149 -4.70 11.06 5.77
CA LEU A 149 -5.69 10.31 5.01
C LEU A 149 -6.99 10.18 5.80
N GLU A 150 -8.11 10.14 5.07
CA GLU A 150 -9.43 9.82 5.63
C GLU A 150 -10.30 9.11 4.58
N HIS A 151 -11.36 8.48 5.03
CA HIS A 151 -12.38 7.90 4.17
C HIS A 151 -13.32 8.95 3.59
N ASP A 152 -14.08 8.61 2.54
CA ASP A 152 -15.15 9.46 1.98
C ASP A 152 -16.15 9.96 3.06
N SER A 153 -16.35 9.18 4.13
CA SER A 153 -17.17 9.55 5.28
C SER A 153 -16.55 10.59 6.22
N GLY A 154 -15.28 10.95 6.04
CA GLY A 154 -14.50 11.76 6.97
C GLY A 154 -13.90 11.00 8.15
N ARG A 155 -14.08 9.67 8.22
CA ARG A 155 -13.41 8.84 9.24
C ARG A 155 -11.91 8.85 8.99
N PRO A 156 -11.07 9.17 9.99
CA PRO A 156 -9.62 9.14 9.85
C PRO A 156 -9.10 7.76 9.45
N PHE A 157 -8.04 7.75 8.65
CA PHE A 157 -7.33 6.54 8.28
C PHE A 157 -5.84 6.72 8.50
N PHE A 158 -5.22 5.80 9.23
CA PHE A 158 -3.79 5.76 9.47
C PHE A 158 -3.27 4.35 9.15
N PRO A 159 -2.49 4.19 8.08
CA PRO A 159 -1.86 2.92 7.71
C PRO A 159 -0.89 2.43 8.79
N ILE A 160 -1.10 1.21 9.26
CA ILE A 160 -0.19 0.49 10.16
C ILE A 160 0.09 -0.85 9.51
N GLY A 161 1.32 -1.10 9.09
CA GLY A 161 1.57 -2.34 8.36
C GLY A 161 3.02 -2.55 7.94
N GLU A 162 3.19 -3.44 6.97
CA GLU A 162 4.49 -3.82 6.44
C GLU A 162 4.43 -4.08 4.93
N ASN A 163 5.57 -4.31 4.33
CA ASN A 163 5.63 -4.88 3.00
C ASN A 163 5.14 -6.34 3.04
N LEU A 164 4.33 -6.71 2.07
CA LEU A 164 3.94 -8.08 1.78
C LEU A 164 3.90 -8.23 0.25
N CYS A 165 5.02 -7.85 -0.38
CA CYS A 165 5.08 -7.63 -1.81
C CYS A 165 4.93 -8.91 -2.63
N MET A 166 5.36 -10.04 -2.09
CA MET A 166 5.53 -11.29 -2.80
C MET A 166 5.09 -12.48 -1.95
N TYR A 167 4.79 -13.60 -2.59
CA TYR A 167 4.46 -14.86 -1.93
C TYR A 167 5.55 -15.91 -2.15
N GLU A 168 5.66 -16.85 -1.23
CA GLU A 168 6.44 -18.05 -1.44
C GLU A 168 5.81 -18.87 -2.58
N LYS A 169 6.59 -19.16 -3.62
CA LYS A 169 6.12 -19.64 -4.92
C LYS A 169 5.34 -20.96 -4.86
N ARG A 170 5.71 -21.86 -3.95
CA ARG A 170 5.03 -23.14 -3.78
C ARG A 170 3.71 -22.97 -3.02
N GLU A 171 3.72 -22.18 -1.95
CA GLU A 171 2.58 -21.92 -1.10
C GLU A 171 1.51 -21.10 -1.83
N GLY A 172 1.93 -20.21 -2.74
CA GLY A 172 1.02 -19.39 -3.53
C GLY A 172 0.19 -18.46 -2.66
N THR A 173 -1.11 -18.32 -2.95
CA THR A 173 -2.01 -17.46 -2.18
C THR A 173 -2.28 -17.93 -0.75
N TYR A 174 -1.98 -19.19 -0.41
CA TYR A 174 -2.05 -19.65 0.99
C TYR A 174 -1.02 -18.95 1.89
N TYR A 175 0.09 -18.47 1.32
CA TYR A 175 1.05 -17.63 2.02
C TYR A 175 0.39 -16.33 2.51
N PHE A 176 -0.36 -15.67 1.63
CA PHE A 176 -1.10 -14.46 1.99
C PHE A 176 -2.21 -14.72 3.01
N ASP A 177 -2.98 -15.80 2.85
CA ASP A 177 -4.04 -16.15 3.82
C ASP A 177 -3.48 -16.18 5.24
N ARG A 178 -2.30 -16.77 5.42
CA ARG A 178 -1.64 -16.93 6.71
C ARG A 178 -1.07 -15.63 7.26
N LEU A 179 -0.37 -14.84 6.42
CA LEU A 179 0.27 -13.61 6.89
C LEU A 179 -0.74 -12.49 7.12
N LEU A 180 -1.75 -12.35 6.27
CA LEU A 180 -2.83 -11.38 6.46
C LEU A 180 -3.61 -11.65 7.76
N GLU A 181 -3.79 -12.94 8.13
CA GLU A 181 -4.41 -13.30 9.42
C GLU A 181 -3.55 -12.82 10.61
N LYS A 182 -2.23 -13.04 10.55
CA LYS A 182 -1.31 -12.57 11.59
C LYS A 182 -1.29 -11.04 11.70
N LEU A 183 -1.25 -10.34 10.58
CA LEU A 183 -1.30 -8.87 10.54
C LEU A 183 -2.59 -8.34 11.17
N ALA A 184 -3.76 -8.82 10.70
CA ALA A 184 -5.06 -8.38 11.20
C ALA A 184 -5.23 -8.65 12.70
N SER A 185 -4.86 -9.85 13.18
CA SER A 185 -4.98 -10.23 14.60
C SER A 185 -4.05 -9.41 15.52
N ASN A 186 -3.01 -8.80 14.95
CA ASN A 186 -2.11 -7.90 15.65
C ASN A 186 -2.38 -6.41 15.41
N GLY A 187 -3.49 -6.06 14.75
CA GLY A 187 -3.92 -4.66 14.58
C GLY A 187 -3.26 -3.92 13.42
N ALA A 188 -2.50 -4.60 12.58
CA ALA A 188 -2.06 -4.04 11.31
C ALA A 188 -3.26 -3.97 10.34
N ASN A 189 -3.31 -2.92 9.54
CA ASN A 189 -4.39 -2.63 8.62
C ASN A 189 -3.92 -2.26 7.20
N TYR A 190 -2.63 -2.47 6.89
CA TYR A 190 -2.07 -2.05 5.62
C TYR A 190 -0.95 -2.96 5.12
N VAL A 191 -0.94 -3.21 3.79
CA VAL A 191 0.14 -3.93 3.11
C VAL A 191 0.46 -3.31 1.75
N ARG A 192 1.68 -3.49 1.30
CA ARG A 192 2.14 -3.12 -0.04
C ARG A 192 2.33 -4.38 -0.88
N LEU A 193 1.71 -4.45 -2.06
CA LEU A 193 1.70 -5.58 -2.98
C LEU A 193 2.41 -5.21 -4.28
N TRP A 194 3.16 -6.15 -4.89
CA TRP A 194 3.83 -5.94 -6.16
C TRP A 194 3.17 -6.73 -7.28
N GLN A 195 2.75 -6.04 -8.33
CA GLN A 195 2.19 -6.67 -9.52
C GLN A 195 3.31 -7.35 -10.33
N GLU A 196 4.40 -6.67 -10.60
CA GLU A 196 5.47 -7.15 -11.46
C GLU A 196 6.70 -7.66 -10.67
N TYR A 197 6.64 -8.86 -10.15
CA TYR A 197 7.82 -9.56 -9.66
C TYR A 197 7.82 -11.00 -10.16
N TYR A 198 8.54 -11.25 -11.24
CA TYR A 198 8.67 -12.58 -11.83
C TYR A 198 10.00 -13.23 -11.45
N VAL A 199 9.93 -14.39 -10.82
CA VAL A 199 11.10 -15.25 -10.67
C VAL A 199 11.22 -16.12 -11.91
N PRO A 200 12.37 -16.13 -12.60
CA PRO A 200 12.57 -17.02 -13.75
C PRO A 200 12.22 -18.46 -13.40
N GLN A 201 11.45 -19.13 -14.25
CA GLN A 201 11.15 -20.55 -14.10
C GLN A 201 12.30 -21.45 -14.59
N ASP A 202 13.48 -20.89 -14.84
CA ASP A 202 14.67 -21.66 -15.21
C ASP A 202 15.06 -22.61 -14.07
N PRO A 203 14.99 -23.93 -14.28
CA PRO A 203 15.32 -24.91 -13.24
C PRO A 203 16.73 -24.73 -12.68
N ALA A 204 17.67 -24.23 -13.48
CA ALA A 204 19.05 -23.98 -13.05
C ALA A 204 19.15 -22.78 -12.12
N VAL A 205 18.28 -21.76 -12.29
CA VAL A 205 18.20 -20.59 -11.41
C VAL A 205 17.41 -20.91 -10.13
N VAL A 206 16.36 -21.72 -10.25
CA VAL A 206 15.53 -22.16 -9.11
C VAL A 206 16.29 -23.14 -8.21
N ALA A 207 17.20 -23.94 -8.77
CA ALA A 207 18.02 -24.91 -8.03
C ALA A 207 19.28 -24.30 -7.40
N ALA A 208 19.64 -23.06 -7.75
CA ALA A 208 20.82 -22.41 -7.19
C ALA A 208 20.62 -22.09 -5.70
N PRO A 209 21.60 -22.36 -4.83
CA PRO A 209 21.54 -21.93 -3.44
C PRO A 209 21.33 -20.41 -3.36
N GLY A 210 20.28 -19.97 -2.63
CA GLY A 210 19.91 -18.55 -2.50
C GLY A 210 19.07 -17.99 -3.65
N ALA A 211 18.54 -18.82 -4.57
CA ALA A 211 17.53 -18.40 -5.50
C ALA A 211 16.24 -17.97 -4.76
N SER A 212 15.69 -16.80 -5.12
CA SER A 212 14.44 -16.34 -4.54
C SER A 212 13.30 -17.32 -4.86
N SER A 213 12.69 -17.89 -3.83
CA SER A 213 11.47 -18.70 -3.93
C SER A 213 10.21 -17.85 -4.03
N PHE A 214 10.32 -16.53 -4.02
CA PHE A 214 9.21 -15.59 -4.01
C PHE A 214 8.81 -15.13 -5.40
N ALA A 215 7.53 -14.85 -5.59
CA ALA A 215 6.94 -14.27 -6.79
C ALA A 215 5.89 -13.22 -6.43
N GLY A 216 5.78 -12.16 -7.24
CA GLY A 216 4.65 -11.23 -7.24
C GLY A 216 3.51 -11.75 -8.12
N PHE A 217 2.76 -10.83 -8.70
CA PHE A 217 1.60 -11.14 -9.54
C PHE A 217 1.81 -10.67 -11.00
N PRO A 218 2.88 -11.13 -11.71
CA PRO A 218 3.21 -10.62 -13.02
C PRO A 218 2.09 -10.89 -14.01
N LEU A 219 1.68 -9.86 -14.73
CA LEU A 219 0.70 -9.98 -15.81
C LEU A 219 1.38 -10.33 -17.13
N GLU A 220 2.51 -9.71 -17.45
CA GLU A 220 3.26 -9.92 -18.67
C GLU A 220 4.49 -10.80 -18.38
N THR A 221 4.52 -11.98 -18.97
CA THR A 221 5.58 -12.97 -18.79
C THR A 221 6.16 -13.40 -20.12
N GLN A 222 7.30 -14.06 -20.13
CA GLN A 222 7.81 -14.68 -21.37
C GLN A 222 6.83 -15.70 -21.98
N ALA A 223 6.02 -16.35 -21.16
CA ALA A 223 5.06 -17.34 -21.64
C ALA A 223 3.81 -16.71 -22.26
N THR A 224 3.31 -15.61 -21.70
CA THR A 224 2.13 -14.91 -22.21
C THR A 224 2.49 -13.95 -23.36
N GLY A 225 3.69 -13.40 -23.32
CA GLY A 225 4.14 -12.34 -24.21
C GLY A 225 3.69 -10.96 -23.78
N LEU A 226 4.23 -9.94 -24.43
CA LEU A 226 3.94 -8.54 -24.18
C LEU A 226 2.52 -8.17 -24.62
N GLY A 227 1.81 -7.40 -23.83
CA GLY A 227 0.42 -7.00 -24.08
C GLY A 227 -0.59 -8.16 -23.96
N ARG A 228 -0.20 -9.26 -23.31
CA ARG A 228 -1.07 -10.40 -22.95
C ARG A 228 -0.85 -10.75 -21.49
N TYR A 229 -1.95 -10.91 -20.76
CA TYR A 229 -1.88 -11.02 -19.31
C TYR A 229 -2.11 -12.44 -18.81
N ASP A 230 -1.31 -12.85 -17.83
CA ASP A 230 -1.45 -14.13 -17.13
C ASP A 230 -2.67 -14.08 -16.21
N LEU A 231 -3.72 -14.77 -16.64
CA LEU A 231 -5.01 -14.78 -15.95
C LEU A 231 -4.94 -15.53 -14.61
N ALA A 232 -4.03 -16.51 -14.46
CA ALA A 232 -3.84 -17.20 -13.19
C ALA A 232 -3.13 -16.29 -12.18
N SER A 233 -2.14 -15.53 -12.62
CA SER A 233 -1.48 -14.51 -11.80
C SER A 233 -2.45 -13.40 -11.39
N ALA A 234 -3.25 -12.91 -12.33
CA ALA A 234 -4.28 -11.93 -12.05
C ALA A 234 -5.36 -12.45 -11.07
N TRP A 235 -5.75 -13.72 -11.17
CA TRP A 235 -6.68 -14.35 -10.23
C TRP A 235 -6.08 -14.47 -8.81
N ARG A 236 -4.77 -14.74 -8.70
CA ARG A 236 -4.12 -14.72 -7.38
C ARG A 236 -4.20 -13.36 -6.72
N LEU A 237 -4.01 -12.29 -7.48
CA LEU A 237 -4.15 -10.93 -6.94
C LEU A 237 -5.62 -10.62 -6.57
N ASP A 238 -6.63 -11.11 -7.33
CA ASP A 238 -8.04 -11.02 -6.94
C ASP A 238 -8.28 -11.70 -5.58
N HIS A 239 -7.72 -12.90 -5.39
CA HIS A 239 -7.84 -13.63 -4.13
C HIS A 239 -7.23 -12.84 -2.96
N VAL A 240 -6.03 -12.30 -3.13
CA VAL A 240 -5.36 -11.50 -2.09
C VAL A 240 -6.13 -10.24 -1.77
N ALA A 241 -6.66 -9.53 -2.78
CA ALA A 241 -7.50 -8.36 -2.58
C ALA A 241 -8.78 -8.70 -1.78
N ALA A 242 -9.46 -9.81 -2.12
CA ALA A 242 -10.63 -10.27 -1.38
C ALA A 242 -10.30 -10.66 0.08
N GLU A 243 -9.12 -11.28 0.31
CA GLU A 243 -8.67 -11.62 1.67
C GLU A 243 -8.27 -10.38 2.49
N CYS A 244 -7.74 -9.34 1.85
CA CYS A 244 -7.53 -8.03 2.46
C CYS A 244 -8.86 -7.40 2.87
N GLU A 245 -9.85 -7.36 1.99
CA GLU A 245 -11.18 -6.82 2.31
C GLU A 245 -11.86 -7.57 3.46
N ARG A 246 -11.80 -8.88 3.45
CA ARG A 246 -12.38 -9.71 4.50
C ARG A 246 -11.80 -9.43 5.89
N ARG A 247 -10.56 -8.91 5.97
CA ARG A 247 -9.83 -8.61 7.21
C ARG A 247 -9.71 -7.11 7.52
N ASP A 248 -10.36 -6.25 6.75
CA ASP A 248 -10.24 -4.79 6.87
C ASP A 248 -8.77 -4.32 6.75
N ILE A 249 -7.98 -5.01 5.91
CA ILE A 249 -6.62 -4.63 5.54
C ILE A 249 -6.68 -3.86 4.22
N TYR A 250 -6.10 -2.66 4.22
CA TYR A 250 -5.96 -1.82 3.03
C TYR A 250 -4.65 -2.12 2.34
N TYR A 251 -4.56 -1.80 1.04
CA TYR A 251 -3.35 -2.13 0.28
C TYR A 251 -3.06 -1.09 -0.81
N GLN A 252 -1.81 -1.06 -1.25
CA GLN A 252 -1.41 -0.42 -2.50
C GLN A 252 -0.84 -1.46 -3.46
N ILE A 253 -0.98 -1.21 -4.76
CA ILE A 253 -0.42 -2.06 -5.82
C ILE A 253 0.70 -1.30 -6.51
N THR A 254 1.91 -1.87 -6.49
CA THR A 254 3.08 -1.38 -7.21
C THR A 254 3.14 -2.04 -8.58
N PHE A 255 3.13 -1.25 -9.65
CA PHE A 255 3.12 -1.76 -11.02
C PHE A 255 4.49 -2.24 -11.49
N GLU A 256 5.53 -1.44 -11.28
CA GLU A 256 6.88 -1.72 -11.78
C GLU A 256 7.91 -1.82 -10.65
N MET A 257 8.98 -2.57 -10.92
CA MET A 257 10.08 -2.70 -9.97
C MET A 257 11.44 -2.76 -10.69
N THR A 258 12.44 -2.15 -10.08
CA THR A 258 13.78 -1.91 -10.66
C THR A 258 14.52 -3.13 -11.17
N VAL A 259 14.45 -4.27 -10.49
CA VAL A 259 15.26 -5.47 -10.85
C VAL A 259 15.00 -5.95 -12.29
N TRP A 260 13.83 -5.66 -12.86
CA TRP A 260 13.49 -5.98 -14.25
C TRP A 260 14.23 -5.11 -15.29
N TRP A 261 14.77 -3.97 -14.87
CA TRP A 261 15.32 -2.94 -15.73
C TRP A 261 16.84 -2.80 -15.57
N GLN A 262 17.50 -3.88 -15.19
CA GLN A 262 18.95 -3.97 -15.01
C GLN A 262 19.52 -5.17 -15.76
N SER A 263 20.75 -5.04 -16.32
CA SER A 263 21.39 -6.00 -17.24
C SER A 263 22.43 -6.94 -16.61
N GLY A 264 22.81 -6.77 -15.34
CA GLY A 264 23.85 -7.56 -14.68
C GLY A 264 23.47 -9.01 -14.36
N LEU A 265 24.39 -9.79 -13.75
CA LEU A 265 24.26 -11.24 -13.52
C LEU A 265 23.01 -11.66 -12.69
N LYS A 266 22.53 -10.81 -11.81
CA LYS A 266 21.31 -11.03 -11.02
C LYS A 266 20.08 -10.36 -11.64
N HIS A 267 20.23 -9.72 -12.78
CA HIS A 267 19.31 -8.78 -13.35
C HIS A 267 18.49 -9.41 -14.46
N ARG A 268 17.35 -8.80 -14.80
CA ARG A 268 16.30 -9.49 -15.53
C ARG A 268 15.97 -8.85 -16.87
N TRP A 269 16.64 -7.74 -17.25
CA TRP A 269 16.45 -7.13 -18.54
C TRP A 269 16.59 -8.10 -19.74
N PRO A 270 17.57 -9.03 -19.77
CA PRO A 270 17.66 -10.01 -20.85
C PRO A 270 16.42 -10.89 -21.03
N ARG A 271 15.56 -10.98 -20.01
CA ARG A 271 14.31 -11.77 -20.00
C ARG A 271 13.05 -10.93 -19.94
N ASN A 272 13.19 -9.61 -19.90
CA ASN A 272 12.06 -8.69 -19.83
C ASN A 272 11.26 -8.74 -21.15
N PRO A 273 9.93 -8.87 -21.13
CA PRO A 273 9.11 -8.87 -22.34
C PRO A 273 9.25 -7.59 -23.17
N TYR A 274 9.58 -6.45 -22.57
CA TYR A 274 9.80 -5.18 -23.28
C TYR A 274 11.13 -5.14 -24.05
N ASN A 275 12.06 -6.07 -23.78
CA ASN A 275 13.33 -6.13 -24.48
C ASN A 275 13.13 -6.57 -25.94
N ALA A 276 13.75 -5.84 -26.88
CA ALA A 276 13.69 -6.15 -28.32
C ALA A 276 14.20 -7.55 -28.66
N ALA A 277 15.16 -8.09 -27.90
CA ALA A 277 15.63 -9.47 -28.04
C ALA A 277 14.54 -10.51 -27.76
N ASN A 278 13.49 -10.14 -27.03
CA ASN A 278 12.32 -10.98 -26.71
C ASN A 278 11.07 -10.58 -27.52
N GLY A 279 11.23 -9.72 -28.53
CA GLY A 279 10.12 -9.23 -29.35
C GLY A 279 9.45 -7.96 -28.83
N GLY A 280 9.98 -7.34 -27.77
CA GLY A 280 9.49 -6.07 -27.23
C GLY A 280 9.96 -4.84 -28.02
N PRO A 281 9.47 -3.64 -27.66
CA PRO A 281 9.77 -2.41 -28.38
C PRO A 281 11.08 -1.72 -27.96
N CYS A 282 11.74 -2.15 -26.87
CA CYS A 282 12.87 -1.45 -26.28
C CYS A 282 14.18 -2.21 -26.47
N ARG A 283 15.21 -1.55 -26.97
CA ARG A 283 16.56 -2.11 -27.11
C ARG A 283 17.35 -1.99 -25.79
N THR A 284 17.03 -0.98 -25.00
CA THR A 284 17.65 -0.71 -23.69
C THR A 284 16.55 -0.44 -22.64
N PRO A 285 16.86 -0.58 -21.34
CA PRO A 285 15.91 -0.23 -20.28
C PRO A 285 15.40 1.21 -20.34
N GLN A 286 16.24 2.16 -20.75
CA GLN A 286 15.91 3.58 -20.85
C GLN A 286 14.81 3.87 -21.87
N GLU A 287 14.79 3.10 -22.97
CA GLU A 287 13.79 3.29 -24.03
C GLU A 287 12.35 3.05 -23.53
N TYR A 288 12.14 2.34 -22.43
CA TYR A 288 10.82 2.15 -21.84
C TYR A 288 10.12 3.47 -21.51
N PHE A 289 10.86 4.45 -21.03
CA PHE A 289 10.33 5.75 -20.63
C PHE A 289 10.05 6.68 -21.82
N THR A 290 10.65 6.42 -22.99
CA THR A 290 10.59 7.31 -24.16
C THR A 290 9.96 6.67 -25.40
N ASN A 291 9.91 5.35 -25.48
CA ASN A 291 9.34 4.62 -26.61
C ASN A 291 7.80 4.63 -26.53
N GLU A 292 7.13 5.17 -27.58
CA GLU A 292 5.67 5.33 -27.58
C GLU A 292 4.93 3.99 -27.51
N SER A 293 5.42 2.95 -28.18
CA SER A 293 4.80 1.62 -28.11
C SER A 293 4.88 1.03 -26.70
N ALA A 294 6.00 1.25 -25.99
CA ALA A 294 6.11 0.83 -24.59
C ALA A 294 5.12 1.59 -23.69
N ARG A 295 5.02 2.91 -23.86
CA ARG A 295 4.06 3.74 -23.11
C ARG A 295 2.60 3.34 -23.38
N GLU A 296 2.27 3.03 -24.64
CA GLU A 296 0.92 2.55 -25.01
C GLU A 296 0.60 1.23 -24.29
N LEU A 297 1.52 0.27 -24.26
CA LEU A 297 1.34 -1.00 -23.56
C LEU A 297 1.16 -0.81 -22.06
N VAL A 298 1.90 0.13 -21.44
CA VAL A 298 1.69 0.51 -20.05
C VAL A 298 0.28 1.06 -19.83
N ARG A 299 -0.20 1.99 -20.68
CA ARG A 299 -1.57 2.51 -20.57
C ARG A 299 -2.62 1.40 -20.68
N HIS A 300 -2.42 0.40 -21.55
CA HIS A 300 -3.31 -0.76 -21.66
C HIS A 300 -3.34 -1.57 -20.35
N ARG A 301 -2.17 -1.83 -19.74
CA ARG A 301 -2.06 -2.56 -18.47
C ARG A 301 -2.68 -1.77 -17.31
N LEU A 302 -2.45 -0.46 -17.23
CA LEU A 302 -3.08 0.40 -16.22
C LEU A 302 -4.61 0.37 -16.34
N ARG A 303 -5.15 0.48 -17.57
CA ARG A 303 -6.59 0.36 -17.83
C ARG A 303 -7.16 -0.99 -17.38
N TYR A 304 -6.48 -2.08 -17.69
CA TYR A 304 -6.85 -3.43 -17.25
C TYR A 304 -6.86 -3.53 -15.73
N SER A 305 -5.84 -3.00 -15.07
CA SER A 305 -5.72 -3.02 -13.61
C SER A 305 -6.84 -2.21 -12.94
N VAL A 306 -7.15 -1.03 -13.45
CA VAL A 306 -8.28 -0.22 -12.99
C VAL A 306 -9.60 -0.98 -13.14
N GLY A 307 -9.86 -1.57 -14.31
CA GLY A 307 -11.08 -2.34 -14.55
C GLY A 307 -11.23 -3.53 -13.60
N ARG A 308 -10.11 -4.18 -13.25
CA ARG A 308 -10.12 -5.41 -12.44
C ARG A 308 -10.12 -5.15 -10.93
N TRP A 309 -9.33 -4.19 -10.45
CA TRP A 309 -9.12 -3.96 -9.00
C TRP A 309 -9.57 -2.60 -8.49
N GLY A 310 -9.80 -1.61 -9.36
CA GLY A 310 -10.17 -0.26 -8.94
C GLY A 310 -11.51 -0.13 -8.21
N TRP A 311 -12.37 -1.14 -8.24
CA TRP A 311 -13.61 -1.16 -7.47
C TRP A 311 -13.38 -1.31 -5.96
N SER A 312 -12.23 -1.82 -5.54
CA SER A 312 -11.95 -2.15 -4.14
C SER A 312 -11.72 -0.90 -3.30
N MET A 313 -12.50 -0.75 -2.24
CA MET A 313 -12.28 0.33 -1.26
C MET A 313 -10.99 0.17 -0.49
N ASN A 314 -10.51 -1.07 -0.37
CA ASN A 314 -9.29 -1.35 0.37
C ASN A 314 -8.04 -1.06 -0.47
N LEU A 315 -8.19 -0.86 -1.77
CA LEU A 315 -7.14 -0.29 -2.60
C LEU A 315 -6.97 1.20 -2.27
N THR A 316 -5.89 1.55 -1.60
CA THR A 316 -5.60 2.92 -1.19
C THR A 316 -4.91 3.71 -2.29
N ALA A 317 -3.92 3.10 -2.94
CA ALA A 317 -3.11 3.78 -3.92
C ALA A 317 -2.60 2.84 -5.03
N TRP A 318 -2.39 3.43 -6.20
CA TRP A 318 -1.56 2.89 -7.28
C TRP A 318 -0.15 3.43 -7.12
N GLU A 319 0.84 2.55 -7.00
CA GLU A 319 2.25 2.92 -7.03
C GLU A 319 2.82 2.64 -8.41
N LEU A 320 3.29 3.69 -9.08
CA LEU A 320 3.75 3.57 -10.46
C LEU A 320 5.05 2.77 -10.57
N TRP A 321 5.99 3.00 -9.65
CA TRP A 321 7.30 2.37 -9.71
C TRP A 321 7.94 2.21 -8.34
N ASN A 322 8.61 1.08 -8.13
CA ASN A 322 9.50 0.85 -7.00
C ASN A 322 10.95 1.20 -7.37
N GLU A 323 11.52 2.25 -6.75
CA GLU A 323 12.94 2.65 -6.86
C GLU A 323 13.40 2.86 -8.31
N VAL A 324 12.69 3.70 -9.04
CA VAL A 324 12.97 3.96 -10.47
C VAL A 324 14.36 4.52 -10.70
N ASP A 325 14.94 5.21 -9.74
CA ASP A 325 16.28 5.78 -9.74
C ASP A 325 17.41 4.72 -9.73
N ASN A 326 17.10 3.49 -9.34
CA ASN A 326 18.02 2.36 -9.43
C ASN A 326 18.02 1.64 -10.79
N ASN A 327 17.22 2.09 -11.77
CA ASN A 327 17.19 1.50 -13.11
C ASN A 327 18.49 1.77 -13.87
N GLU A 328 18.90 0.82 -14.70
CA GLU A 328 20.03 1.02 -15.60
C GLU A 328 19.77 2.18 -16.56
N GLY A 329 20.72 3.12 -16.60
CA GLY A 329 20.62 4.31 -17.42
C GLY A 329 19.50 5.26 -17.04
N PHE A 330 19.21 5.38 -15.77
CA PHE A 330 18.23 6.30 -15.23
C PHE A 330 18.43 7.73 -15.75
N ASP A 331 17.36 8.30 -16.35
CA ASP A 331 17.28 9.69 -16.77
C ASP A 331 16.18 10.40 -15.98
N PRO A 332 16.51 11.31 -15.07
CA PRO A 332 15.52 11.95 -14.19
C PRO A 332 14.48 12.79 -14.94
N VAL A 333 14.78 13.30 -16.13
CA VAL A 333 13.82 14.09 -16.92
C VAL A 333 12.82 13.16 -17.62
N ALA A 334 13.33 12.17 -18.35
CA ALA A 334 12.49 11.19 -19.04
C ALA A 334 11.59 10.41 -18.05
N ASN A 335 12.15 10.08 -16.87
CA ASN A 335 11.37 9.41 -15.83
C ASN A 335 10.28 10.30 -15.24
N ALA A 336 10.56 11.59 -14.98
CA ALA A 336 9.53 12.51 -14.48
C ALA A 336 8.42 12.74 -15.51
N ASP A 337 8.75 12.84 -16.80
CA ASP A 337 7.78 13.00 -17.87
C ASP A 337 6.88 11.75 -18.01
N TRP A 338 7.48 10.57 -17.92
CA TRP A 338 6.72 9.31 -17.93
C TRP A 338 5.77 9.21 -16.74
N HIS A 339 6.20 9.53 -15.52
CA HIS A 339 5.36 9.51 -14.33
C HIS A 339 4.20 10.50 -14.44
N ARG A 340 4.47 11.71 -14.98
CA ARG A 340 3.42 12.71 -15.22
C ARG A 340 2.36 12.18 -16.17
N GLU A 341 2.78 11.57 -17.28
CA GLU A 341 1.87 11.00 -18.27
C GLU A 341 1.06 9.83 -17.69
N MET A 342 1.71 8.87 -17.02
CA MET A 342 1.04 7.68 -16.50
C MET A 342 0.12 8.01 -15.32
N ALA A 343 0.50 8.96 -14.45
CA ALA A 343 -0.38 9.44 -13.39
C ALA A 343 -1.62 10.14 -13.95
N ALA A 344 -1.45 11.04 -14.92
CA ALA A 344 -2.57 11.71 -15.59
C ALA A 344 -3.49 10.70 -16.29
N TYR A 345 -2.91 9.69 -16.95
CA TYR A 345 -3.70 8.63 -17.57
C TYR A 345 -4.51 7.83 -16.53
N LEU A 346 -3.90 7.40 -15.42
CA LEU A 346 -4.61 6.73 -14.34
C LEU A 346 -5.78 7.58 -13.81
N LYS A 347 -5.54 8.88 -13.53
CA LYS A 347 -6.62 9.80 -13.11
C LYS A 347 -7.75 9.89 -14.13
N SER A 348 -7.47 9.71 -15.42
CA SER A 348 -8.48 9.78 -16.49
C SER A 348 -9.33 8.51 -16.62
N VAL A 349 -8.79 7.35 -16.25
CA VAL A 349 -9.46 6.05 -16.44
C VAL A 349 -9.98 5.43 -15.15
N ASP A 350 -9.54 5.91 -13.98
CA ASP A 350 -9.97 5.46 -12.67
C ASP A 350 -11.14 6.31 -12.14
N PRO A 351 -12.38 5.81 -12.25
CA PRO A 351 -13.57 6.58 -11.86
C PRO A 351 -13.71 6.76 -10.35
N TRP A 352 -12.93 6.04 -9.56
CA TRP A 352 -12.90 6.15 -8.10
C TRP A 352 -11.82 7.09 -7.58
N SER A 353 -10.90 7.53 -8.47
CA SER A 353 -9.84 8.49 -8.15
C SER A 353 -8.95 8.06 -6.99
N HIS A 354 -8.47 6.80 -7.03
CA HIS A 354 -7.48 6.33 -6.06
C HIS A 354 -6.26 7.24 -6.03
N LEU A 355 -5.57 7.21 -4.90
CA LEU A 355 -4.33 7.95 -4.73
C LEU A 355 -3.23 7.35 -5.61
N ILE A 356 -2.27 8.17 -6.00
CA ILE A 356 -1.12 7.75 -6.80
C ILE A 356 0.16 8.08 -6.04
N THR A 357 1.11 7.14 -6.06
CA THR A 357 2.43 7.29 -5.46
C THR A 357 3.52 6.66 -6.32
N THR A 358 4.76 6.85 -5.94
CA THR A 358 5.95 6.21 -6.49
C THR A 358 7.09 6.35 -5.48
N SER A 359 8.02 5.39 -5.42
CA SER A 359 9.12 5.41 -4.46
C SER A 359 10.41 5.92 -5.08
N TRP A 360 10.39 7.14 -5.60
CA TRP A 360 11.57 7.86 -6.03
C TRP A 360 11.73 9.15 -5.21
N ARG A 361 12.82 9.25 -4.43
CA ARG A 361 13.12 10.38 -3.55
C ARG A 361 13.68 11.57 -4.33
N ASP A 362 12.81 12.30 -5.06
CA ASP A 362 13.17 13.46 -5.87
C ASP A 362 12.12 14.56 -5.79
N ALA A 363 12.58 15.80 -5.64
CA ALA A 363 11.70 16.98 -5.56
C ALA A 363 10.80 17.15 -6.79
N ARG A 364 11.28 16.80 -7.99
CA ARG A 364 10.50 16.88 -9.23
C ARG A 364 9.30 15.93 -9.18
N MET A 365 9.51 14.72 -8.63
CA MET A 365 8.46 13.72 -8.46
C MET A 365 7.43 14.17 -7.43
N PHE A 366 7.90 14.63 -6.28
CA PHE A 366 7.03 15.08 -5.19
C PHE A 366 6.18 16.31 -5.57
N ALA A 367 6.68 17.14 -6.50
CA ALA A 367 5.96 18.31 -7.02
C ALA A 367 4.91 17.99 -8.08
N LEU A 368 4.89 16.78 -8.67
CA LEU A 368 3.90 16.41 -9.69
C LEU A 368 2.48 16.46 -9.10
N PRO A 369 1.52 17.13 -9.77
CA PRO A 369 0.18 17.35 -9.21
C PRO A 369 -0.58 16.04 -8.99
N ASP A 370 -0.41 15.05 -9.87
CA ASP A 370 -1.12 13.77 -9.84
C ASP A 370 -0.43 12.69 -9.00
N ILE A 371 0.73 13.00 -8.39
CA ILE A 371 1.32 12.19 -7.32
C ILE A 371 0.73 12.69 -6.00
N ASP A 372 -0.15 11.91 -5.40
CA ASP A 372 -0.92 12.29 -4.22
C ASP A 372 -0.17 12.05 -2.91
N ILE A 373 0.66 11.01 -2.86
CA ILE A 373 1.42 10.59 -1.68
C ILE A 373 2.91 10.66 -2.00
N VAL A 374 3.67 11.27 -1.12
CA VAL A 374 5.13 11.25 -1.15
C VAL A 374 5.62 9.97 -0.47
N GLN A 375 6.43 9.20 -1.17
CA GLN A 375 6.98 7.94 -0.67
C GLN A 375 8.50 7.91 -0.84
N ALA A 376 9.19 7.42 0.19
CA ALA A 376 10.63 7.20 0.19
C ALA A 376 10.95 5.88 0.86
N HIS A 377 12.19 5.39 0.66
CA HIS A 377 12.73 4.22 1.34
C HIS A 377 13.84 4.66 2.29
N SER A 378 13.97 3.97 3.43
CA SER A 378 14.97 4.27 4.45
C SER A 378 15.52 2.97 5.03
N TYR A 379 16.81 2.74 4.79
CA TYR A 379 17.55 1.60 5.33
C TYR A 379 18.73 2.08 6.15
N TRP A 380 19.11 1.32 7.18
CA TRP A 380 20.21 1.66 8.08
C TRP A 380 20.96 0.41 8.54
N ASP A 381 22.23 0.58 8.86
CA ASP A 381 22.99 -0.48 9.53
C ASP A 381 22.47 -0.75 10.92
N ALA A 382 22.49 -2.01 11.35
CA ALA A 382 21.97 -2.45 12.66
C ALA A 382 22.66 -1.78 13.86
N GLU A 383 23.80 -1.13 13.68
CA GLU A 383 24.51 -0.38 14.72
C GLU A 383 23.93 1.02 14.95
N TYR A 384 23.07 1.52 14.03
CA TYR A 384 22.45 2.83 14.10
C TYR A 384 21.05 2.78 14.71
N ASP A 385 20.60 3.92 15.22
CA ASP A 385 19.25 4.08 15.75
C ASP A 385 18.23 4.24 14.61
N ALA A 386 17.29 3.30 14.54
CA ALA A 386 16.20 3.30 13.56
C ALA A 386 15.36 4.58 13.61
N ALA A 387 15.19 5.16 14.79
CA ALA A 387 14.37 6.34 15.01
C ALA A 387 15.02 7.61 14.44
N GLU A 388 16.31 7.76 14.61
CA GLU A 388 17.06 8.91 14.08
C GLU A 388 16.92 8.99 12.57
N TYR A 389 17.18 7.90 11.87
CA TYR A 389 17.05 7.83 10.42
C TYR A 389 15.63 8.14 9.93
N SER A 390 14.62 7.53 10.54
CA SER A 390 13.22 7.73 10.13
C SER A 390 12.78 9.19 10.28
N ILE A 391 13.26 9.90 11.30
CA ILE A 391 12.79 11.26 11.63
C ILE A 391 13.53 12.33 10.84
N GLU A 392 14.83 12.18 10.63
CA GLU A 392 15.60 13.12 9.80
C GLU A 392 15.03 13.13 8.38
N ASP A 393 14.79 11.97 7.79
CA ASP A 393 14.20 11.85 6.47
C ASP A 393 12.80 12.46 6.38
N THR A 394 11.95 12.22 7.38
CA THR A 394 10.59 12.77 7.41
C THR A 394 10.58 14.30 7.42
N GLY A 395 11.45 14.92 8.17
CA GLY A 395 11.53 16.38 8.27
C GLY A 395 11.81 17.07 6.93
N HIS A 396 12.60 16.45 6.07
CA HIS A 396 12.90 16.95 4.73
C HIS A 396 11.77 16.69 3.72
N LEU A 397 11.06 15.58 3.87
CA LEU A 397 10.09 15.12 2.89
C LEU A 397 8.67 15.66 3.13
N MET A 398 8.29 15.92 4.38
CA MET A 398 6.93 16.33 4.71
C MET A 398 6.60 17.78 4.36
N ARG A 399 7.50 18.70 4.71
CA ARG A 399 7.15 20.12 4.82
C ARG A 399 6.94 20.86 3.50
N PRO A 400 7.72 20.58 2.42
CA PRO A 400 7.65 21.42 1.22
C PRO A 400 6.43 21.17 0.34
N TYR A 401 5.85 19.99 0.35
CA TYR A 401 4.90 19.55 -0.67
C TYR A 401 3.44 19.52 -0.21
N GLY A 402 3.19 19.60 1.11
CA GLY A 402 1.85 19.59 1.67
C GLY A 402 1.03 18.34 1.29
N LYS A 403 1.69 17.19 1.17
CA LYS A 403 1.11 15.89 0.81
C LYS A 403 1.32 14.88 1.91
N PRO A 404 0.46 13.85 2.03
CA PRO A 404 0.73 12.71 2.91
C PRO A 404 2.08 12.08 2.56
N PHE A 405 2.80 11.65 3.58
CA PHE A 405 4.09 10.99 3.43
C PHE A 405 4.15 9.72 4.27
N PHE A 406 4.78 8.67 3.76
CA PHE A 406 5.22 7.52 4.53
C PHE A 406 6.40 6.80 3.86
N PHE A 407 7.10 5.96 4.62
CA PHE A 407 8.16 5.13 4.08
C PHE A 407 7.56 3.88 3.43
N GLY A 408 7.71 3.75 2.10
CA GLY A 408 7.30 2.56 1.35
C GLY A 408 8.13 1.33 1.69
N GLU A 409 9.37 1.56 2.12
CA GLU A 409 10.25 0.53 2.68
C GLU A 409 11.07 1.12 3.82
N GLN A 410 11.18 0.32 4.87
CA GLN A 410 12.08 0.56 5.99
C GLN A 410 12.73 -0.76 6.42
N GLY A 411 13.95 -0.68 6.94
CA GLY A 411 14.61 -1.84 7.53
C GLY A 411 16.10 -1.67 7.76
N ILE A 412 16.68 -2.63 8.42
CA ILE A 412 18.13 -2.77 8.53
C ILE A 412 18.69 -3.34 7.22
N GLU A 413 19.91 -2.97 6.84
CA GLU A 413 20.52 -3.43 5.59
C GLU A 413 20.83 -4.93 5.59
N ASP A 414 21.20 -5.51 6.72
CA ASP A 414 21.49 -6.95 6.86
C ASP A 414 20.46 -7.65 7.78
N PRO A 415 19.39 -8.23 7.23
CA PRO A 415 18.39 -8.96 8.01
C PRO A 415 18.91 -10.25 8.62
N ALA A 416 19.93 -10.89 8.03
CA ALA A 416 20.47 -12.14 8.56
C ALA A 416 21.24 -11.89 9.87
N ALA A 417 21.97 -10.79 9.95
CA ALA A 417 22.58 -10.34 11.19
C ALA A 417 21.53 -9.98 12.24
N ALA A 418 20.42 -9.36 11.84
CA ALA A 418 19.33 -8.96 12.73
C ALA A 418 18.63 -10.14 13.38
N VAL A 419 18.38 -11.24 12.68
CA VAL A 419 17.76 -12.44 13.26
C VAL A 419 18.55 -12.95 14.46
N VAL A 420 19.88 -12.81 14.44
CA VAL A 420 20.76 -13.25 15.52
C VAL A 420 20.93 -12.18 16.61
N SER A 421 21.08 -10.92 16.22
CA SER A 421 21.45 -9.83 17.12
C SER A 421 20.25 -9.10 17.73
N ASP A 422 19.08 -9.13 17.07
CA ASP A 422 17.83 -8.50 17.53
C ASP A 422 16.62 -9.45 17.43
N PRO A 423 16.64 -10.60 18.12
CA PRO A 423 15.55 -11.58 18.07
C PRO A 423 14.24 -11.07 18.67
N ASP A 424 14.28 -10.01 19.47
CA ASP A 424 13.11 -9.39 20.07
C ASP A 424 12.44 -8.37 19.14
N GLY A 425 13.09 -7.97 18.04
CA GLY A 425 12.55 -7.03 17.07
C GLY A 425 12.60 -5.58 17.52
N ARG A 426 13.64 -5.16 18.25
CA ARG A 426 13.75 -3.80 18.75
C ARG A 426 13.84 -2.78 17.63
N HIS A 427 14.64 -3.04 16.59
CA HIS A 427 14.72 -2.17 15.41
C HIS A 427 13.37 -2.03 14.69
N PHE A 428 12.63 -3.13 14.59
CA PHE A 428 11.28 -3.11 14.02
C PHE A 428 10.32 -2.28 14.86
N HIS A 429 10.34 -2.45 16.18
CA HIS A 429 9.56 -1.67 17.13
C HIS A 429 9.85 -0.17 16.99
N ASP A 430 11.12 0.20 17.03
CA ASP A 430 11.56 1.60 16.99
C ASP A 430 11.20 2.26 15.64
N ALA A 431 11.33 1.53 14.53
CA ALA A 431 10.92 2.00 13.20
C ALA A 431 9.41 2.31 13.13
N LEU A 432 8.56 1.46 13.72
CA LEU A 432 7.11 1.67 13.77
C LEU A 432 6.73 2.93 14.57
N TRP A 433 7.26 3.07 15.80
CA TRP A 433 6.94 4.19 16.65
C TRP A 433 7.51 5.51 16.13
N ALA A 434 8.74 5.51 15.64
CA ALA A 434 9.38 6.67 15.07
C ALA A 434 8.63 7.21 13.85
N SER A 435 8.34 6.35 12.87
CA SER A 435 7.60 6.76 11.67
C SER A 435 6.21 7.29 12.00
N ALA A 436 5.46 6.63 12.89
CA ALA A 436 4.13 7.06 13.28
C ALA A 436 4.11 8.43 13.98
N LEU A 437 5.13 8.73 14.79
CA LEU A 437 5.18 9.96 15.60
C LEU A 437 6.10 11.05 15.03
N SER A 438 6.65 10.86 13.83
CA SER A 438 7.39 11.88 13.08
C SER A 438 6.49 12.83 12.29
N GLY A 439 5.19 12.49 12.15
CA GLY A 439 4.20 13.20 11.35
C GLY A 439 3.98 12.59 9.97
N ALA A 440 4.48 11.39 9.71
CA ALA A 440 4.10 10.60 8.56
C ALA A 440 2.60 10.26 8.57
N ALA A 441 2.04 10.00 7.40
CA ALA A 441 0.63 9.64 7.25
C ALA A 441 0.34 8.17 7.53
N GLY A 442 1.36 7.39 7.89
CA GLY A 442 1.31 5.97 8.23
C GLY A 442 2.63 5.50 8.83
N THR A 443 2.69 4.25 9.30
CA THR A 443 3.95 3.63 9.70
C THR A 443 4.85 3.41 8.49
N GLY A 444 6.15 3.34 8.70
CA GLY A 444 7.06 2.80 7.71
C GLY A 444 6.74 1.32 7.46
N LEU A 445 6.70 0.95 6.19
CA LEU A 445 6.42 -0.42 5.80
C LEU A 445 7.73 -1.21 5.85
N TYR A 446 7.86 -2.05 6.87
CA TYR A 446 9.08 -2.81 7.08
C TYR A 446 9.28 -3.83 5.96
N TRP A 447 10.53 -3.91 5.40
CA TRP A 447 10.79 -4.72 4.20
C TRP A 447 10.98 -6.22 4.49
N TRP A 448 11.61 -6.56 5.62
CA TRP A 448 12.06 -7.92 5.88
C TRP A 448 10.98 -8.82 6.49
N TRP A 449 9.73 -8.80 5.93
CA TRP A 449 8.62 -9.62 6.42
C TRP A 449 8.93 -11.12 6.40
N HIS A 450 9.62 -11.63 5.36
CA HIS A 450 9.80 -13.07 5.10
C HIS A 450 11.01 -13.69 5.81
N ASN A 451 12.02 -12.92 6.16
CA ASN A 451 13.29 -13.43 6.71
C ASN A 451 13.66 -12.81 8.08
N TYR A 452 12.86 -11.89 8.61
CA TYR A 452 13.04 -11.33 9.94
C TYR A 452 11.71 -11.29 10.71
N VAL A 453 10.66 -10.62 10.22
CA VAL A 453 9.38 -10.46 10.94
C VAL A 453 8.68 -11.80 11.12
N GLU A 454 8.49 -12.58 10.05
CA GLU A 454 7.77 -13.86 10.10
C GLU A 454 8.53 -14.95 10.87
N PRO A 455 9.83 -15.18 10.67
CA PRO A 455 10.55 -16.20 11.42
C PRO A 455 10.62 -15.96 12.94
N LEU A 456 10.59 -14.69 13.36
CA LEU A 456 10.68 -14.29 14.77
C LEU A 456 9.31 -13.94 15.38
N ASP A 457 8.23 -14.05 14.59
CA ASP A 457 6.85 -13.70 14.99
C ASP A 457 6.73 -12.30 15.60
N LEU A 458 7.32 -11.30 14.92
CA LEU A 458 7.38 -9.92 15.41
C LEU A 458 6.08 -9.14 15.23
N TYR A 459 5.03 -9.72 14.68
CA TYR A 459 3.72 -9.08 14.46
C TYR A 459 3.14 -8.45 15.74
N ARG A 460 3.52 -8.97 16.91
CA ARG A 460 3.11 -8.45 18.21
C ARG A 460 3.40 -6.97 18.42
N HIS A 461 4.36 -6.38 17.67
CA HIS A 461 4.73 -4.96 17.78
C HIS A 461 3.71 -4.00 17.17
N PHE A 462 2.85 -4.46 16.25
CA PHE A 462 1.79 -3.63 15.67
C PHE A 462 0.69 -3.27 16.68
N LYS A 463 0.28 -4.23 17.51
CA LYS A 463 -0.86 -4.10 18.41
C LYS A 463 -0.75 -2.94 19.42
N PRO A 464 0.40 -2.71 20.06
CA PRO A 464 0.57 -1.58 20.99
C PRO A 464 0.41 -0.22 20.31
N LEU A 465 1.01 -0.04 19.15
CA LEU A 465 0.88 1.19 18.38
C LEU A 465 -0.54 1.42 17.87
N ALA A 466 -1.19 0.37 17.34
CA ALA A 466 -2.60 0.44 16.95
C ALA A 466 -3.52 0.81 18.12
N ALA A 467 -3.26 0.31 19.32
CA ALA A 467 -3.99 0.68 20.52
C ALA A 467 -3.74 2.16 20.93
N PHE A 468 -2.50 2.63 20.83
CA PHE A 468 -2.14 4.01 21.14
C PHE A 468 -2.79 5.02 20.18
N LEU A 469 -2.93 4.68 18.88
CA LEU A 469 -3.50 5.56 17.85
C LEU A 469 -5.01 5.38 17.63
N ARG A 470 -5.65 4.40 18.26
CA ARG A 470 -7.04 3.97 17.95
C ARG A 470 -7.96 5.15 18.02
N ASP A 471 -8.15 6.01 18.62
CA ASP A 471 -9.17 7.07 18.67
C ASP A 471 -8.60 8.44 18.30
N GLU A 472 -7.44 8.44 17.62
CA GLU A 472 -6.81 9.68 17.21
C GLU A 472 -7.35 10.15 15.86
N ASP A 473 -7.93 11.34 15.86
CA ASP A 473 -8.30 12.07 14.64
C ASP A 473 -7.16 13.01 14.23
N LEU A 474 -6.12 12.43 13.59
CA LEU A 474 -4.97 13.19 13.14
C LEU A 474 -5.34 14.29 12.12
N PRO A 475 -6.24 14.06 11.15
CA PRO A 475 -6.72 15.09 10.25
C PRO A 475 -7.41 16.30 10.92
N ALA A 476 -7.96 16.13 12.12
CA ALA A 476 -8.68 17.21 12.80
C ALA A 476 -7.77 18.33 13.34
N ARG A 477 -6.44 18.15 13.30
CA ARG A 477 -5.49 19.06 13.93
C ARG A 477 -4.36 19.46 13.01
N THR A 478 -3.82 20.67 13.25
CA THR A 478 -2.54 21.08 12.72
C THR A 478 -1.46 20.65 13.71
N TRP A 479 -0.63 19.72 13.31
CA TRP A 479 0.44 19.18 14.12
C TRP A 479 1.76 19.88 13.86
N SER A 480 2.55 20.04 14.90
CA SER A 480 3.96 20.44 14.85
C SER A 480 4.80 19.35 15.51
N PRO A 481 6.02 19.10 15.05
CA PRO A 481 6.95 18.26 15.79
C PRO A 481 7.07 18.74 17.24
N ALA A 482 7.20 17.82 18.19
CA ALA A 482 7.40 18.16 19.58
C ALA A 482 8.61 19.06 19.73
N GLY A 483 8.38 20.33 20.06
CA GLY A 483 9.46 21.30 20.30
C GLY A 483 10.17 20.93 21.59
N LEU A 484 11.45 20.65 21.48
CA LEU A 484 12.29 20.31 22.63
C LEU A 484 12.94 21.53 23.20
N SER A 485 12.41 22.07 24.30
CA SER A 485 13.31 22.63 25.29
C SER A 485 13.78 21.45 26.16
N ARG A 486 15.06 21.11 26.09
CA ARG A 486 15.67 19.95 26.79
C ARG A 486 16.34 20.32 28.12
N PRO A 487 15.69 20.96 29.12
CA PRO A 487 16.45 21.35 30.30
C PRO A 487 16.85 20.17 31.18
N ASN A 488 16.16 19.03 31.13
CA ASN A 488 16.34 17.96 32.12
C ASN A 488 16.26 16.53 31.58
N LEU A 489 16.42 16.31 30.25
CA LEU A 489 16.58 14.96 29.76
C LEU A 489 18.02 14.48 29.98
N PRO A 490 18.24 13.23 30.40
CA PRO A 490 19.53 12.59 30.25
C PRO A 490 20.03 12.73 28.82
N VAL A 491 21.33 12.85 28.63
CA VAL A 491 21.95 13.06 27.29
C VAL A 491 21.56 11.95 26.30
N SER A 492 21.23 10.78 26.80
CA SER A 492 20.81 9.62 25.97
C SER A 492 19.36 9.66 25.52
N LEU A 493 18.47 10.42 26.15
CA LEU A 493 17.04 10.39 25.81
C LEU A 493 16.70 11.33 24.65
N THR A 494 15.88 10.84 23.73
CA THR A 494 15.30 11.61 22.64
C THR A 494 13.77 11.63 22.78
N LEU A 495 13.14 12.78 22.52
CA LEU A 495 11.70 12.93 22.47
C LEU A 495 11.26 13.13 21.02
N TYR A 496 10.40 12.27 20.56
CA TYR A 496 9.71 12.38 19.30
C TYR A 496 8.22 12.60 19.53
N GLY A 497 7.53 13.23 18.61
CA GLY A 497 6.09 13.36 18.73
C GLY A 497 5.49 14.53 17.98
N LEU A 498 4.18 14.62 18.13
CA LEU A 498 3.31 15.58 17.49
C LEU A 498 2.59 16.40 18.55
N VAL A 499 2.61 17.71 18.42
CA VAL A 499 1.92 18.63 19.32
C VAL A 499 0.94 19.50 18.54
N ALA A 500 -0.31 19.54 18.98
CA ALA A 500 -1.34 20.48 18.60
C ALA A 500 -1.76 21.31 19.81
N ARG A 501 -2.62 22.32 19.64
CA ARG A 501 -3.00 23.24 20.73
C ARG A 501 -3.73 22.54 21.90
N ASP A 502 -4.41 21.43 21.65
CA ASP A 502 -5.25 20.69 22.60
C ASP A 502 -4.78 19.25 22.83
N ARG A 503 -3.71 18.82 22.15
CA ARG A 503 -3.28 17.42 22.12
C ARG A 503 -1.79 17.29 21.90
N ALA A 504 -1.17 16.26 22.54
CA ALA A 504 0.15 15.82 22.14
C ALA A 504 0.22 14.28 22.14
N LEU A 505 0.94 13.75 21.16
CA LEU A 505 1.30 12.34 21.01
C LEU A 505 2.82 12.28 21.06
N LEU A 506 3.37 11.66 22.09
CA LEU A 506 4.79 11.73 22.40
C LEU A 506 5.38 10.33 22.55
N TRP A 507 6.61 10.17 22.14
CA TRP A 507 7.41 8.97 22.35
C TRP A 507 8.80 9.36 22.85
N ILE A 508 9.15 8.88 24.04
CA ILE A 508 10.46 9.09 24.67
C ILE A 508 11.25 7.81 24.42
N HIS A 509 12.35 7.96 23.73
CA HIS A 509 13.21 6.86 23.28
C HIS A 509 14.62 7.03 23.88
N ASP A 510 15.19 5.92 24.35
CA ASP A 510 16.58 5.83 24.78
C ASP A 510 17.39 4.98 23.78
N PRO A 511 18.08 5.59 22.81
CA PRO A 511 18.89 4.87 21.85
C PRO A 511 20.04 4.08 22.48
N MET A 512 20.38 4.36 23.76
CA MET A 512 21.42 3.65 24.49
C MET A 512 20.89 2.42 25.25
N ALA A 513 19.55 2.26 25.33
CA ALA A 513 18.97 1.12 26.02
C ALA A 513 19.16 -0.20 25.28
N PHE A 514 19.21 -0.14 23.94
CA PHE A 514 19.50 -1.29 23.09
C PHE A 514 20.39 -0.86 21.93
N ARG A 515 21.53 -1.54 21.76
CA ARG A 515 22.45 -1.32 20.66
C ARG A 515 23.03 -2.66 20.18
N ILE A 516 23.42 -2.69 18.93
CA ILE A 516 24.22 -3.79 18.39
C ILE A 516 25.64 -3.28 18.22
N VAL A 517 26.58 -3.89 18.94
CA VAL A 517 28.01 -3.52 18.88
C VAL A 517 28.82 -4.74 18.49
N GLY A 518 29.50 -4.67 17.34
CA GLY A 518 30.25 -5.80 16.82
C GLY A 518 29.39 -7.05 16.63
N GLY A 519 28.14 -6.88 16.17
CA GLY A 519 27.19 -7.98 15.94
C GLY A 519 26.55 -8.58 17.20
N LYS A 520 26.73 -7.97 18.39
CA LYS A 520 26.16 -8.46 19.66
C LYS A 520 25.23 -7.42 20.29
N PRO A 521 24.09 -7.85 20.86
CA PRO A 521 23.20 -6.94 21.56
C PRO A 521 23.81 -6.51 22.90
N GLU A 522 23.78 -5.20 23.11
CA GLU A 522 24.09 -4.57 24.40
C GLU A 522 22.83 -3.94 24.95
N ARG A 523 22.56 -4.13 26.25
CA ARG A 523 21.40 -3.56 26.95
C ARG A 523 21.85 -2.56 28.00
N GLY A 524 21.38 -1.31 27.85
CA GLY A 524 21.56 -0.26 28.84
C GLY A 524 20.61 -0.39 30.05
N PRO A 525 20.79 0.45 31.08
CA PRO A 525 19.95 0.47 32.27
C PRO A 525 18.56 1.02 31.98
N ALA A 526 17.58 0.68 32.81
CA ALA A 526 16.27 1.32 32.80
C ALA A 526 16.37 2.79 33.29
N GLN A 527 15.56 3.66 32.69
CA GLN A 527 15.42 5.07 33.08
C GLN A 527 14.48 5.20 34.24
N SER A 528 14.89 5.91 35.32
CA SER A 528 14.12 6.06 36.55
C SER A 528 13.71 7.49 36.86
N SER A 529 14.36 8.48 36.24
CA SER A 529 14.11 9.89 36.53
C SER A 529 14.38 10.74 35.31
N ALA A 530 13.33 11.09 34.58
CA ALA A 530 13.37 12.05 33.50
C ALA A 530 12.32 13.14 33.75
N SER A 531 12.62 14.37 33.34
CA SER A 531 11.65 15.45 33.29
C SER A 531 11.78 16.14 31.95
N LEU A 532 10.66 16.36 31.27
CA LEU A 532 10.62 17.04 29.99
C LEU A 532 9.54 18.10 30.00
N ASN A 533 9.73 19.13 29.18
CA ASN A 533 8.75 20.20 29.02
C ASN A 533 8.23 20.22 27.60
N VAL A 534 6.92 20.09 27.43
CA VAL A 534 6.25 20.08 26.12
C VAL A 534 5.64 21.45 25.87
N THR A 535 6.11 22.13 24.84
CA THR A 535 5.61 23.44 24.41
C THR A 535 4.60 23.32 23.27
N GLY A 536 3.83 24.37 22.99
CA GLY A 536 2.86 24.42 21.88
C GLY A 536 1.42 24.08 22.28
N LEU A 537 1.20 23.56 23.48
CA LEU A 537 -0.13 23.34 24.05
C LEU A 537 -0.77 24.69 24.48
N ALA A 538 -2.08 24.83 24.33
CA ALA A 538 -2.82 25.99 24.82
C ALA A 538 -3.01 25.94 26.35
N ASP A 539 -3.35 27.09 26.97
CA ASP A 539 -3.71 27.15 28.37
C ASP A 539 -4.85 26.20 28.70
N GLY A 540 -4.74 25.53 29.84
CA GLY A 540 -5.78 24.61 30.29
C GLY A 540 -5.28 23.48 31.16
N GLU A 541 -6.23 22.67 31.58
CA GLU A 541 -5.98 21.42 32.32
C GLU A 541 -5.83 20.26 31.32
N TYR A 542 -4.94 19.35 31.64
CA TYR A 542 -4.61 18.21 30.79
C TYR A 542 -4.58 16.91 31.58
N VAL A 543 -4.93 15.80 30.90
CA VAL A 543 -4.63 14.45 31.35
C VAL A 543 -3.47 13.94 30.52
N VAL A 544 -2.48 13.36 31.17
CA VAL A 544 -1.33 12.69 30.58
C VAL A 544 -1.48 11.20 30.81
N GLU A 545 -1.64 10.44 29.75
CA GLU A 545 -1.68 8.98 29.78
C GLU A 545 -0.32 8.44 29.36
N TRP A 546 0.34 7.74 30.27
CA TRP A 546 1.59 7.04 30.00
C TRP A 546 1.33 5.63 29.52
N TRP A 547 1.88 5.29 28.35
CA TRP A 547 1.63 4.04 27.67
C TRP A 547 2.86 3.15 27.63
N ASN A 548 2.68 1.87 27.95
CA ASN A 548 3.67 0.84 27.69
C ASN A 548 3.65 0.51 26.19
N THR A 549 4.75 0.81 25.51
CA THR A 549 4.88 0.66 24.05
C THR A 549 4.96 -0.79 23.58
N LEU A 550 5.28 -1.73 24.45
CA LEU A 550 5.31 -3.17 24.14
C LEU A 550 3.96 -3.88 24.44
N ARG A 551 3.17 -3.34 25.40
CA ARG A 551 1.90 -3.95 25.80
C ARG A 551 0.66 -3.24 25.24
N GLY A 552 0.79 -1.96 24.85
CA GLY A 552 -0.33 -1.15 24.39
C GLY A 552 -1.32 -0.80 25.51
N GLU A 553 -0.84 -0.61 26.73
CA GLU A 553 -1.65 -0.38 27.93
C GLU A 553 -1.22 0.92 28.62
N ILE A 554 -2.19 1.60 29.21
CA ILE A 554 -1.93 2.78 30.04
C ILE A 554 -1.34 2.31 31.38
N GLN A 555 -0.11 2.71 31.66
CA GLN A 555 0.57 2.41 32.91
C GLN A 555 0.18 3.38 34.06
N ARG A 556 0.03 4.68 33.73
CA ARG A 556 -0.24 5.75 34.68
C ARG A 556 -0.99 6.90 34.01
N ARG A 557 -1.81 7.58 34.79
CA ARG A 557 -2.42 8.86 34.40
C ARG A 557 -2.00 9.94 35.37
N ASP A 558 -1.57 11.08 34.84
CA ASP A 558 -1.22 12.25 35.60
C ASP A 558 -2.11 13.44 35.18
N ALA A 559 -2.37 14.37 36.10
CA ALA A 559 -2.94 15.66 35.78
C ALA A 559 -1.81 16.65 35.47
N GLY A 560 -2.04 17.56 34.57
CA GLY A 560 -1.11 18.61 34.21
C GLY A 560 -1.83 19.91 33.86
N ARG A 561 -1.14 21.02 33.98
CA ARG A 561 -1.69 22.34 33.68
C ARG A 561 -0.71 23.16 32.87
N VAL A 562 -1.21 23.81 31.81
CA VAL A 562 -0.46 24.80 31.02
C VAL A 562 -1.00 26.20 31.35
N LEU A 563 -0.10 27.12 31.68
CA LEU A 563 -0.41 28.53 31.87
C LEU A 563 0.67 29.36 31.15
N HIS A 564 0.26 30.22 30.23
CA HIS A 564 1.16 31.18 29.57
C HIS A 564 1.17 32.47 30.41
N PHE A 565 2.32 32.83 30.94
CA PHE A 565 2.50 34.08 31.67
C PHE A 565 3.45 35.01 30.90
N ASN A 566 2.99 36.19 30.51
CA ASN A 566 3.79 37.29 29.93
C ASN A 566 4.79 36.90 28.84
N HIS A 567 4.37 36.28 27.75
CA HIS A 567 5.18 35.91 26.57
C HIS A 567 6.32 34.88 26.82
N PHE A 568 6.52 34.43 28.03
CA PHE A 568 7.41 33.30 28.37
C PHE A 568 6.54 32.06 28.51
N GLY A 569 6.42 31.26 27.43
CA GLY A 569 5.65 30.03 27.44
C GLY A 569 6.32 28.98 28.34
N TYR A 570 5.73 28.72 29.49
CA TYR A 570 6.03 27.49 30.25
C TYR A 570 5.21 26.38 29.62
N GLY A 571 5.88 25.35 29.07
CA GLY A 571 5.21 24.16 28.57
C GLY A 571 4.62 23.31 29.71
N LEU A 572 4.06 22.18 29.33
CA LEU A 572 3.62 21.16 30.28
C LEU A 572 4.82 20.34 30.76
N GLU A 573 5.10 20.38 32.07
CA GLU A 573 6.12 19.51 32.67
C GLU A 573 5.58 18.07 32.72
N LEU A 574 6.33 17.13 32.18
CA LEU A 574 6.03 15.71 32.16
C LEU A 574 7.12 14.92 32.86
N LYS A 575 6.70 13.98 33.72
CA LYS A 575 7.59 13.08 34.49
C LYS A 575 7.18 11.64 34.23
N PRO A 576 7.81 10.96 33.27
CA PRO A 576 7.45 9.58 32.95
C PRO A 576 7.64 8.65 34.15
N PRO A 577 6.86 7.58 34.28
CA PRO A 577 7.19 6.50 35.20
C PRO A 577 8.50 5.82 34.77
N PRO A 578 9.14 5.02 35.61
CA PRO A 578 10.30 4.24 35.17
C PRO A 578 10.00 3.38 33.95
N PHE A 579 10.91 3.38 32.97
CA PHE A 579 10.79 2.62 31.75
C PHE A 579 12.15 2.07 31.30
N TRP A 580 12.12 1.06 30.44
CA TRP A 580 13.30 0.56 29.73
C TRP A 580 13.11 0.77 28.24
N ALA A 581 14.12 1.34 27.61
CA ALA A 581 14.21 1.70 26.22
C ALA A 581 13.25 2.80 25.77
N ASP A 582 11.95 2.69 26.00
CA ASP A 582 11.00 3.71 25.54
C ASP A 582 9.69 3.71 26.33
N ILE A 583 8.97 4.83 26.20
CA ILE A 583 7.63 5.02 26.75
C ILE A 583 6.88 6.04 25.89
N ALA A 584 5.58 5.88 25.70
CA ALA A 584 4.77 6.88 25.00
C ALA A 584 3.86 7.65 25.97
N ALA A 585 3.47 8.87 25.58
CA ALA A 585 2.52 9.67 26.31
C ALA A 585 1.46 10.27 25.36
N ARG A 586 0.20 10.18 25.78
CA ARG A 586 -0.92 10.85 25.15
C ARG A 586 -1.41 11.95 26.06
N VAL A 587 -1.30 13.20 25.62
CA VAL A 587 -1.68 14.39 26.38
C VAL A 587 -2.98 14.93 25.82
N VAL A 588 -4.00 15.03 26.65
CA VAL A 588 -5.36 15.39 26.26
C VAL A 588 -5.84 16.56 27.07
N ARG A 589 -6.25 17.66 26.42
CA ARG A 589 -6.87 18.78 27.09
C ARG A 589 -8.23 18.37 27.65
N GLN A 590 -8.49 18.70 28.89
CA GLN A 590 -9.80 18.51 29.48
C GLN A 590 -10.78 19.58 28.96
N ALA A 591 -12.03 19.19 28.73
CA ALA A 591 -13.09 20.17 28.50
C ALA A 591 -13.19 21.06 29.76
N ALA A 592 -13.40 22.35 29.52
CA ALA A 592 -13.74 23.25 30.65
C ALA A 592 -15.03 22.73 31.29
N PRO A 593 -15.10 22.72 32.66
CA PRO A 593 -16.28 22.26 33.38
C PRO A 593 -17.53 23.06 33.03
#